data_53c51898cc64cf682402b033a37cfb2c
#
_entry.id   53c51898cc64cf682402b033a37cfb2c
#
_cell.length_a   1.000
_cell.length_b   1.000
_cell.length_c   1.000
_cell.angle_alpha   90.00
_cell.angle_beta   90.00
_cell.angle_gamma   90.00
#
_symmetry.space_group_name_H-M   'P 1'
#
loop_
_entity.id
_entity.type
_entity.pdbx_description
1 polymer ?
#
loop_
_entity_poly.entity_id
_entity_poly.type
_entity_poly.pdbx_seq_one_letter_code
_entity_poly.pdbx_strand_id
1 'polypeptide(L)'
;MKALSRTPNKLPGGARLPFLIIIIFILTLSFSKKAMAQEKHQMVRLAKIQVDPSQLEKYNAALKEQMAAAVDKEPGVLTYYAVADKSDPSHITILEIYADSAAYKLHIETPHFKKYKETVRHMVKSLELVDVNLIAFARKPDKESGSQ
;
A
#
# COMPACT_ATOMS: atom_id res chain seq x y z
N MET A 1 60.12 -60.45 -42.70
CA MET A 1 59.48 -60.16 -41.36
C MET A 1 59.16 -58.67 -41.35
N LYS A 2 57.85 -58.32 -41.46
CA LYS A 2 57.35 -56.95 -41.46
C LYS A 2 56.92 -56.52 -40.11
N ALA A 3 57.52 -55.44 -39.55
CA ALA A 3 57.11 -54.83 -38.28
C ALA A 3 55.88 -53.97 -38.55
N LEU A 4 54.82 -54.17 -37.79
CA LEU A 4 53.59 -53.39 -37.79
C LEU A 4 53.78 -52.17 -36.86
N SER A 5 53.75 -50.98 -37.45
CA SER A 5 53.70 -49.69 -36.72
C SER A 5 52.29 -49.48 -36.17
N ARG A 6 52.15 -49.36 -34.86
CA ARG A 6 50.89 -48.90 -34.23
C ARG A 6 50.89 -47.41 -34.10
N THR A 7 49.94 -46.76 -34.71
CA THR A 7 49.66 -45.33 -34.49
C THR A 7 48.83 -45.15 -33.21
N PRO A 8 49.11 -44.16 -32.36
CA PRO A 8 48.27 -43.87 -31.19
C PRO A 8 47.00 -43.10 -31.63
N ASN A 9 45.87 -43.62 -31.19
CA ASN A 9 44.55 -43.05 -31.38
C ASN A 9 44.41 -41.78 -30.52
N LYS A 10 44.20 -40.64 -31.15
CA LYS A 10 43.99 -39.34 -30.47
C LYS A 10 42.51 -39.19 -30.12
N LEU A 11 42.19 -39.25 -28.84
CA LEU A 11 40.84 -38.97 -28.33
C LEU A 11 40.39 -37.53 -28.63
N PRO A 12 39.18 -37.30 -29.13
CA PRO A 12 38.67 -35.96 -29.34
C PRO A 12 38.38 -35.26 -27.99
N GLY A 13 38.91 -34.05 -27.85
CA GLY A 13 38.71 -33.18 -26.70
C GLY A 13 37.22 -32.93 -26.44
N GLY A 14 36.80 -33.30 -25.23
CA GLY A 14 35.41 -33.19 -24.83
C GLY A 14 34.89 -31.76 -24.80
N ALA A 15 33.74 -31.62 -25.34
CA ALA A 15 32.92 -30.41 -25.40
C ALA A 15 32.62 -29.86 -24.01
N ARG A 16 33.46 -28.93 -23.51
CA ARG A 16 33.18 -28.15 -22.28
C ARG A 16 32.40 -26.85 -22.57
N LEU A 17 32.15 -26.54 -23.85
CA LEU A 17 31.44 -25.31 -24.27
C LEU A 17 29.94 -25.27 -23.91
N PRO A 18 29.15 -26.36 -24.02
CA PRO A 18 27.70 -26.28 -23.75
C PRO A 18 27.37 -26.00 -22.31
N PHE A 19 28.21 -26.41 -21.36
CA PHE A 19 27.92 -26.21 -19.92
C PHE A 19 28.05 -24.74 -19.48
N LEU A 20 29.00 -24.02 -20.05
CA LEU A 20 29.20 -22.60 -19.75
C LEU A 20 28.08 -21.74 -20.33
N ILE A 21 27.57 -22.07 -21.51
CA ILE A 21 26.45 -21.38 -22.17
C ILE A 21 25.15 -21.58 -21.39
N ILE A 22 24.91 -22.77 -20.82
CA ILE A 22 23.73 -23.06 -20.00
C ILE A 22 23.75 -22.26 -18.69
N ILE A 23 24.92 -22.12 -18.03
CA ILE A 23 25.06 -21.32 -16.79
C ILE A 23 24.79 -19.84 -17.07
N ILE A 24 25.29 -19.29 -18.16
CA ILE A 24 25.04 -17.88 -18.55
C ILE A 24 23.55 -17.66 -18.84
N PHE A 25 22.88 -18.63 -19.49
CA PHE A 25 21.45 -18.52 -19.80
C PHE A 25 20.58 -18.57 -18.55
N ILE A 26 20.94 -19.38 -17.54
CA ILE A 26 20.22 -19.45 -16.24
C ILE A 26 20.42 -18.17 -15.42
N LEU A 27 21.62 -17.55 -15.50
CA LEU A 27 21.91 -16.29 -14.78
C LEU A 27 21.12 -15.11 -15.36
N THR A 28 20.87 -15.08 -16.67
CA THR A 28 20.11 -14.00 -17.32
C THR A 28 18.60 -14.08 -17.05
N LEU A 29 18.04 -15.29 -16.82
CA LEU A 29 16.63 -15.45 -16.46
C LEU A 29 16.31 -14.95 -15.03
N SER A 30 17.29 -14.89 -14.16
CA SER A 30 17.09 -14.44 -12.76
C SER A 30 16.96 -12.92 -12.64
N PHE A 31 17.35 -12.15 -13.66
CA PHE A 31 17.29 -10.68 -13.63
C PHE A 31 15.95 -10.09 -14.10
N SER A 32 15.07 -10.91 -14.70
CA SER A 32 13.84 -10.39 -15.34
C SER A 32 12.63 -10.24 -14.39
N LYS A 33 12.75 -10.55 -13.11
CA LYS A 33 11.61 -10.43 -12.15
C LYS A 33 11.54 -9.09 -11.41
N LYS A 34 12.41 -8.13 -11.70
CA LYS A 34 12.46 -6.83 -11.00
C LYS A 34 11.85 -5.66 -11.77
N ALA A 35 11.26 -5.86 -12.92
CA ALA A 35 10.87 -4.78 -13.83
C ALA A 35 9.37 -4.55 -13.99
N MET A 36 8.53 -5.03 -13.05
CA MET A 36 7.11 -4.66 -12.99
C MET A 36 6.66 -4.44 -11.54
N ALA A 37 7.39 -3.64 -10.79
CA ALA A 37 6.78 -2.90 -9.71
C ALA A 37 5.94 -1.81 -10.39
N GLN A 38 4.70 -2.15 -10.73
CA GLN A 38 3.67 -1.17 -11.04
C GLN A 38 3.70 -0.16 -9.89
N GLU A 39 4.02 1.10 -10.20
CA GLU A 39 3.91 2.18 -9.20
C GLU A 39 2.48 2.09 -8.66
N LYS A 40 2.34 1.61 -7.43
CA LYS A 40 1.06 1.61 -6.74
C LYS A 40 0.74 3.05 -6.43
N HIS A 41 -0.07 3.66 -7.29
CA HIS A 41 -0.57 5.00 -7.04
C HIS A 41 -1.45 4.96 -5.80
N GLN A 42 -1.04 5.70 -4.77
CA GLN A 42 -1.86 5.89 -3.58
C GLN A 42 -3.23 6.41 -3.99
N MET A 43 -4.27 5.88 -3.38
CA MET A 43 -5.60 6.44 -3.48
C MET A 43 -5.75 7.49 -2.38
N VAL A 44 -5.99 8.73 -2.77
CA VAL A 44 -6.20 9.83 -1.85
C VAL A 44 -7.61 10.38 -2.00
N ARG A 45 -8.32 10.54 -0.89
CA ARG A 45 -9.71 10.97 -0.87
C ARG A 45 -9.96 12.00 0.20
N LEU A 46 -10.83 12.95 -0.12
CA LEU A 46 -11.46 13.84 0.85
C LEU A 46 -12.90 13.39 1.05
N ALA A 47 -13.27 13.13 2.31
CA ALA A 47 -14.66 12.98 2.71
C ALA A 47 -15.11 14.28 3.41
N LYS A 48 -16.03 15.02 2.77
CA LYS A 48 -16.63 16.22 3.32
C LYS A 48 -17.99 15.86 3.89
N ILE A 49 -18.17 16.09 5.17
CA ILE A 49 -19.29 15.56 5.93
C ILE A 49 -19.97 16.69 6.68
N GLN A 50 -21.28 16.80 6.55
CA GLN A 50 -22.09 17.62 7.43
C GLN A 50 -22.83 16.72 8.43
N VAL A 51 -22.59 16.95 9.70
CA VAL A 51 -23.19 16.21 10.83
C VAL A 51 -24.33 17.00 11.44
N ASP A 52 -25.31 16.35 12.01
CA ASP A 52 -26.30 17.00 12.86
C ASP A 52 -25.59 17.58 14.09
N PRO A 53 -25.65 18.92 14.33
CA PRO A 53 -24.98 19.54 15.47
C PRO A 53 -25.36 18.91 16.83
N SER A 54 -26.59 18.41 16.96
CA SER A 54 -27.06 17.75 18.18
C SER A 54 -26.41 16.37 18.42
N GLN A 55 -25.79 15.77 17.38
CA GLN A 55 -25.15 14.46 17.42
C GLN A 55 -23.62 14.54 17.31
N LEU A 56 -23.06 15.75 17.24
CA LEU A 56 -21.66 15.99 16.90
C LEU A 56 -20.68 15.26 17.83
N GLU A 57 -20.93 15.26 19.13
CA GLU A 57 -20.07 14.59 20.11
C GLU A 57 -20.04 13.07 19.88
N LYS A 58 -21.22 12.46 19.69
CA LYS A 58 -21.34 11.03 19.41
C LYS A 58 -20.69 10.64 18.09
N TYR A 59 -20.89 11.48 17.06
CA TYR A 59 -20.24 11.30 15.76
C TYR A 59 -18.72 11.33 15.89
N ASN A 60 -18.17 12.33 16.56
CA ASN A 60 -16.72 12.48 16.75
C ASN A 60 -16.13 11.31 17.54
N ALA A 61 -16.83 10.78 18.54
CA ALA A 61 -16.39 9.59 19.27
C ALA A 61 -16.32 8.35 18.35
N ALA A 62 -17.37 8.10 17.56
CA ALA A 62 -17.42 6.98 16.63
C ALA A 62 -16.36 7.11 15.52
N LEU A 63 -16.14 8.33 15.00
CA LEU A 63 -15.11 8.60 14.00
C LEU A 63 -13.71 8.31 14.54
N LYS A 64 -13.38 8.78 15.74
CA LYS A 64 -12.08 8.54 16.37
C LYS A 64 -11.81 7.05 16.59
N GLU A 65 -12.81 6.30 17.07
CA GLU A 65 -12.70 4.84 17.25
C GLU A 65 -12.40 4.15 15.92
N GLN A 66 -13.15 4.50 14.88
CA GLN A 66 -12.98 3.92 13.55
C GLN A 66 -11.61 4.25 12.94
N MET A 67 -11.18 5.51 12.98
CA MET A 67 -9.88 5.94 12.45
C MET A 67 -8.72 5.22 13.13
N ALA A 68 -8.75 5.10 14.46
CA ALA A 68 -7.74 4.39 15.23
C ALA A 68 -7.70 2.90 14.84
N ALA A 69 -8.86 2.25 14.73
CA ALA A 69 -8.95 0.85 14.36
C ALA A 69 -8.44 0.59 12.93
N ALA A 70 -8.73 1.50 12.00
CA ALA A 70 -8.30 1.37 10.62
C ALA A 70 -6.78 1.46 10.47
N VAL A 71 -6.16 2.47 11.08
CA VAL A 71 -4.69 2.67 11.01
C VAL A 71 -3.94 1.55 11.74
N ASP A 72 -4.48 1.04 12.85
CA ASP A 72 -3.85 -0.05 13.63
C ASP A 72 -3.94 -1.41 12.92
N LYS A 73 -5.08 -1.72 12.30
CA LYS A 73 -5.39 -3.08 11.82
C LYS A 73 -5.26 -3.28 10.32
N GLU A 74 -5.26 -2.21 9.54
CA GLU A 74 -5.31 -2.28 8.09
C GLU A 74 -4.01 -1.80 7.45
N PRO A 75 -3.14 -2.71 6.95
CA PRO A 75 -1.87 -2.32 6.34
C PRO A 75 -2.01 -1.40 5.12
N GLY A 76 -3.19 -1.40 4.50
CA GLY A 76 -3.49 -0.57 3.34
C GLY A 76 -4.02 0.81 3.68
N VAL A 77 -4.34 1.10 4.94
CA VAL A 77 -4.74 2.44 5.42
C VAL A 77 -3.48 3.15 5.92
N LEU A 78 -3.02 4.15 5.18
CA LEU A 78 -1.74 4.80 5.45
C LEU A 78 -1.88 6.03 6.34
N THR A 79 -2.94 6.79 6.15
CA THR A 79 -3.12 8.07 6.85
C THR A 79 -4.58 8.47 6.90
N TYR A 80 -5.00 8.93 8.07
CA TYR A 80 -6.25 9.64 8.28
C TYR A 80 -6.00 10.94 9.03
N TYR A 81 -6.54 12.05 8.49
CA TYR A 81 -6.67 13.32 9.19
C TYR A 81 -8.12 13.79 9.13
N ALA A 82 -8.72 14.05 10.28
CA ALA A 82 -10.04 14.64 10.36
C ALA A 82 -9.93 16.03 10.98
N VAL A 83 -10.51 17.01 10.33
CA VAL A 83 -10.58 18.40 10.79
C VAL A 83 -12.02 18.87 10.72
N ALA A 84 -12.38 19.78 11.63
CA ALA A 84 -13.67 20.45 11.61
C ALA A 84 -13.49 21.95 11.34
N ASP A 85 -14.47 22.57 10.72
CA ASP A 85 -14.50 24.02 10.56
C ASP A 85 -14.61 24.69 11.95
N LYS A 86 -13.80 25.74 12.16
CA LYS A 86 -13.84 26.48 13.43
C LYS A 86 -15.13 27.27 13.61
N SER A 87 -15.68 27.79 12.52
CA SER A 87 -16.93 28.58 12.52
C SER A 87 -18.18 27.71 12.66
N ASP A 88 -18.12 26.48 12.12
CA ASP A 88 -19.20 25.48 12.23
C ASP A 88 -18.61 24.08 12.37
N PRO A 89 -18.40 23.61 13.61
CA PRO A 89 -17.79 22.29 13.85
C PRO A 89 -18.59 21.11 13.31
N SER A 90 -19.82 21.31 12.84
CA SER A 90 -20.60 20.26 12.17
C SER A 90 -20.11 19.94 10.76
N HIS A 91 -19.30 20.80 10.17
CA HIS A 91 -18.61 20.56 8.90
C HIS A 91 -17.25 19.94 9.13
N ILE A 92 -17.12 18.67 8.76
CA ILE A 92 -15.93 17.85 8.97
C ILE A 92 -15.35 17.46 7.61
N THR A 93 -14.04 17.61 7.46
CA THR A 93 -13.29 17.09 6.30
C THR A 93 -12.30 16.05 6.78
N ILE A 94 -12.33 14.87 6.16
CA ILE A 94 -11.38 13.79 6.40
C ILE A 94 -10.50 13.65 5.17
N LEU A 95 -9.17 13.71 5.36
CA LEU A 95 -8.20 13.30 4.37
C LEU A 95 -7.86 11.84 4.62
N GLU A 96 -8.08 11.01 3.62
CA GLU A 96 -7.84 9.56 3.64
C GLU A 96 -6.77 9.22 2.60
N ILE A 97 -5.73 8.49 3.02
CA ILE A 97 -4.68 7.99 2.12
C ILE A 97 -4.59 6.48 2.27
N TYR A 98 -4.81 5.79 1.16
CA TYR A 98 -4.71 4.34 1.03
C TYR A 98 -3.52 3.94 0.16
N ALA A 99 -2.98 2.76 0.39
CA ALA A 99 -1.89 2.21 -0.43
C ALA A 99 -2.26 2.09 -1.92
N ASP A 100 -3.53 1.80 -2.19
CA ASP A 100 -4.14 1.75 -3.53
C ASP A 100 -5.68 1.66 -3.41
N SER A 101 -6.36 1.62 -4.54
CA SER A 101 -7.82 1.46 -4.60
C SER A 101 -8.31 0.09 -4.10
N ALA A 102 -7.46 -0.94 -4.12
CA ALA A 102 -7.81 -2.25 -3.56
C ALA A 102 -7.86 -2.21 -2.03
N ALA A 103 -6.91 -1.48 -1.40
CA ALA A 103 -6.91 -1.23 0.04
C ALA A 103 -8.18 -0.51 0.49
N TYR A 104 -8.63 0.52 -0.25
CA TYR A 104 -9.92 1.18 0.02
C TYR A 104 -11.10 0.20 -0.06
N LYS A 105 -11.14 -0.64 -1.09
CA LYS A 105 -12.23 -1.64 -1.25
C LYS A 105 -12.25 -2.63 -0.08
N LEU A 106 -11.09 -3.04 0.43
CA LEU A 106 -11.01 -3.90 1.61
C LEU A 106 -11.47 -3.15 2.86
N HIS A 107 -11.03 -1.88 3.03
CA HIS A 107 -11.39 -1.04 4.15
C HIS A 107 -12.90 -0.94 4.36
N ILE A 108 -13.67 -0.64 3.32
CA ILE A 108 -15.12 -0.47 3.42
C ILE A 108 -15.88 -1.77 3.74
N GLU A 109 -15.22 -2.92 3.64
CA GLU A 109 -15.78 -4.23 3.99
C GLU A 109 -15.42 -4.67 5.41
N THR A 110 -14.55 -3.93 6.12
CA THR A 110 -14.12 -4.29 7.48
C THR A 110 -15.26 -4.17 8.49
N PRO A 111 -15.26 -5.00 9.54
CA PRO A 111 -16.29 -4.94 10.58
C PRO A 111 -16.35 -3.59 11.31
N HIS A 112 -15.18 -2.95 11.58
CA HIS A 112 -15.16 -1.66 12.27
C HIS A 112 -15.67 -0.52 11.39
N PHE A 113 -15.40 -0.53 10.07
CA PHE A 113 -15.98 0.44 9.15
C PHE A 113 -17.50 0.27 9.04
N LYS A 114 -17.99 -0.96 8.91
CA LYS A 114 -19.44 -1.26 8.86
C LYS A 114 -20.13 -0.84 10.15
N LYS A 115 -19.55 -1.14 11.33
CA LYS A 115 -20.04 -0.67 12.62
C LYS A 115 -20.12 0.87 12.67
N TYR A 116 -19.06 1.55 12.25
CA TYR A 116 -19.03 3.02 12.17
C TYR A 116 -20.16 3.54 11.27
N LYS A 117 -20.26 3.05 10.04
CA LYS A 117 -21.29 3.48 9.08
C LYS A 117 -22.70 3.31 9.62
N GLU A 118 -22.98 2.19 10.28
CA GLU A 118 -24.29 1.95 10.90
C GLU A 118 -24.52 2.91 12.07
N THR A 119 -23.52 3.13 12.92
CA THR A 119 -23.63 4.04 14.08
C THR A 119 -23.94 5.47 13.66
N VAL A 120 -23.28 5.98 12.61
CA VAL A 120 -23.40 7.40 12.22
C VAL A 120 -24.46 7.66 11.15
N ARG A 121 -25.14 6.64 10.62
CA ARG A 121 -26.06 6.74 9.50
C ARG A 121 -27.09 7.85 9.62
N HIS A 122 -27.65 8.04 10.82
CA HIS A 122 -28.65 9.07 11.10
C HIS A 122 -28.08 10.36 11.70
N MET A 123 -26.75 10.43 11.85
CA MET A 123 -26.09 11.64 12.33
C MET A 123 -25.59 12.50 11.15
N VAL A 124 -25.39 11.87 9.97
CA VAL A 124 -24.85 12.52 8.78
C VAL A 124 -25.98 13.11 7.94
N LYS A 125 -25.92 14.43 7.72
CA LYS A 125 -26.86 15.17 6.86
C LYS A 125 -26.43 15.15 5.40
N SER A 126 -25.12 15.25 5.15
CA SER A 126 -24.57 15.13 3.81
C SER A 126 -23.16 14.54 3.84
N LEU A 127 -22.79 13.87 2.74
CA LEU A 127 -21.47 13.30 2.50
C LEU A 127 -21.09 13.53 1.04
N GLU A 128 -19.97 14.19 0.82
CA GLU A 128 -19.32 14.30 -0.48
C GLU A 128 -17.97 13.58 -0.43
N LEU A 129 -17.71 12.69 -1.40
CA LEU A 129 -16.42 12.01 -1.56
C LEU A 129 -15.73 12.56 -2.79
N VAL A 130 -14.50 13.09 -2.62
CA VAL A 130 -13.72 13.69 -3.71
C VAL A 130 -12.40 12.96 -3.80
N ASP A 131 -12.16 12.28 -4.92
CA ASP A 131 -10.86 11.69 -5.22
C ASP A 131 -9.90 12.81 -5.64
N VAL A 132 -8.72 12.85 -5.02
CA VAL A 132 -7.72 13.89 -5.23
C VAL A 132 -6.34 13.29 -5.44
N ASN A 133 -5.43 14.07 -6.00
CA ASN A 133 -4.02 13.68 -6.12
C ASN A 133 -3.20 14.36 -5.02
N LEU A 134 -2.36 13.58 -4.34
CA LEU A 134 -1.40 14.13 -3.39
C LEU A 134 -0.31 14.88 -4.17
N ILE A 135 -0.20 16.19 -3.93
CA ILE A 135 0.83 17.01 -4.58
C ILE A 135 2.15 16.92 -3.81
N ALA A 136 2.07 16.99 -2.48
CA ALA A 136 3.25 16.95 -1.61
C ALA A 136 2.85 16.60 -0.18
N PHE A 137 3.78 15.99 0.55
CA PHE A 137 3.67 15.75 1.98
C PHE A 137 4.98 16.19 2.65
N ALA A 138 4.89 17.00 3.68
CA ALA A 138 6.04 17.42 4.49
C ALA A 138 5.66 17.37 5.97
N ARG A 139 6.47 16.71 6.78
CA ARG A 139 6.33 16.64 8.24
C ARG A 139 7.71 16.78 8.89
N LYS A 140 7.78 17.48 9.99
CA LYS A 140 9.01 17.43 10.81
C LYS A 140 9.17 16.01 11.34
N PRO A 141 10.40 15.43 11.35
CA PRO A 141 10.63 14.16 12.01
C PRO A 141 10.23 14.29 13.49
N ASP A 142 9.62 13.21 14.01
CA ASP A 142 9.32 13.15 15.44
C ASP A 142 10.65 13.27 16.18
N LYS A 143 10.75 14.19 17.13
CA LYS A 143 11.89 14.17 18.06
C LYS A 143 11.76 12.84 18.80
N GLU A 144 12.70 11.93 18.59
CA GLU A 144 12.84 10.77 19.46
C GLU A 144 12.83 11.31 20.90
N SER A 145 11.83 10.92 21.67
CA SER A 145 11.82 11.16 23.10
C SER A 145 13.00 10.36 23.64
N GLY A 146 14.14 11.05 23.75
CA GLY A 146 15.37 10.46 24.31
C GLY A 146 15.01 9.81 25.63
N SER A 147 15.10 8.50 25.66
CA SER A 147 15.10 7.73 26.89
C SER A 147 16.30 8.20 27.71
N GLN A 148 16.05 8.96 28.76
CA GLN A 148 16.98 9.10 29.87
C GLN A 148 16.79 7.91 30.79
#